data_9f4ca62ca07b76b2acba71cabe691c83
#
_entry.id   9f4ca62ca07b76b2acba71cabe691c83
#
_cell.length_a   1.000
_cell.length_b   1.000
_cell.length_c   1.000
_cell.angle_alpha   90.00
_cell.angle_beta   90.00
_cell.angle_gamma   90.00
#
_symmetry.space_group_name_H-M   'P 1'
#
loop_
_entity.id
_entity.type
_entity.pdbx_description
1 polymer ?
#
loop_
_entity_poly.entity_id
_entity_poly.type
_entity_poly.pdbx_seq_one_letter_code
_entity_poly.pdbx_strand_id
1 'polypeptide(L)'
;MSTPRGLAILGSTGSIGRSTLEVVALHPEWYRVAVLGAHRSWQSIVEQAKRFNPDLVVLVDPEAAAQARAALRDCGSTARVECGAEALAAAASGDNVQVVMAAIVGAAGLKSTLAAVHAAKRVLLANKEALVMAGTLLMDEVRRAGAEIIPIDSEHNAIFQCMPGGYLPGDVARGVTRVILTASGGPFRCADAGSLTNVTPDEACAHPKWKMGRKISVDSATLMNKGLEIIEATLLFGLPETQVDVLVHPQSVVHSLVEYADGSMLAQLGAPDMRTPIAQALAWPARFASGVKSLNLAEIGQLAFEPPDHQRFPSLMLARGAARAGGTAPALLNAANEVAVQAFLDRRLNFTAIATVIDRVLQRLDSSPVKALSDVLDADAAARRLAEALIEPGSGVFA
;
A
#
# COMPACT_ATOMS: atom_id res chain seq x y z
N MET A 1 -23.57 15.80 -20.40
CA MET A 1 -22.33 15.24 -19.84
C MET A 1 -22.46 15.35 -18.31
N SER A 2 -22.16 14.30 -17.55
CA SER A 2 -22.14 14.36 -16.08
C SER A 2 -20.97 15.26 -15.62
N THR A 3 -21.16 16.00 -14.53
CA THR A 3 -20.10 16.82 -13.93
C THR A 3 -18.93 15.93 -13.52
N PRO A 4 -17.66 16.31 -13.82
CA PRO A 4 -16.50 15.53 -13.39
C PRO A 4 -16.47 15.30 -11.87
N ARG A 5 -16.17 14.09 -11.42
CA ARG A 5 -16.12 13.74 -10.01
C ARG A 5 -14.91 14.40 -9.33
N GLY A 6 -15.13 14.94 -8.13
CA GLY A 6 -14.05 15.49 -7.31
C GLY A 6 -13.16 14.38 -6.74
N LEU A 7 -11.86 14.48 -6.99
CA LEU A 7 -10.84 13.56 -6.51
C LEU A 7 -9.95 14.24 -5.48
N ALA A 8 -9.80 13.63 -4.32
CA ALA A 8 -8.76 13.97 -3.35
C ALA A 8 -7.57 13.01 -3.52
N ILE A 9 -6.35 13.56 -3.62
CA ILE A 9 -5.12 12.78 -3.72
C ILE A 9 -4.29 13.02 -2.46
N LEU A 10 -4.35 12.08 -1.53
CA LEU A 10 -3.62 12.10 -0.26
C LEU A 10 -2.26 11.44 -0.49
N GLY A 11 -1.19 12.20 -0.37
CA GLY A 11 0.16 11.77 -0.78
C GLY A 11 0.46 12.10 -2.25
N SER A 12 -0.05 13.23 -2.76
CA SER A 12 0.01 13.62 -4.18
C SER A 12 1.45 13.73 -4.74
N THR A 13 2.41 14.05 -3.89
CA THR A 13 3.82 14.20 -4.28
C THR A 13 4.61 12.89 -4.30
N GLY A 14 4.04 11.80 -3.78
CA GLY A 14 4.58 10.44 -3.85
C GLY A 14 4.45 9.82 -5.25
N SER A 15 4.99 8.61 -5.43
CA SER A 15 4.95 7.90 -6.71
C SER A 15 3.52 7.62 -7.18
N ILE A 16 2.67 7.09 -6.30
CA ILE A 16 1.25 6.81 -6.60
C ILE A 16 0.49 8.10 -6.89
N GLY A 17 0.69 9.16 -6.08
CA GLY A 17 0.05 10.44 -6.32
C GLY A 17 0.39 11.06 -7.67
N ARG A 18 1.67 11.02 -8.07
CA ARG A 18 2.11 11.48 -9.39
C ARG A 18 1.51 10.66 -10.52
N SER A 19 1.56 9.32 -10.42
CA SER A 19 0.94 8.42 -11.40
C SER A 19 -0.57 8.64 -11.51
N THR A 20 -1.25 8.93 -10.38
CA THR A 20 -2.67 9.29 -10.37
C THR A 20 -2.92 10.58 -11.17
N LEU A 21 -2.11 11.62 -10.94
CA LEU A 21 -2.22 12.89 -11.67
C LEU A 21 -1.95 12.72 -13.16
N GLU A 22 -1.02 11.85 -13.56
CA GLU A 22 -0.78 11.52 -14.98
C GLU A 22 -2.02 10.88 -15.62
N VAL A 23 -2.63 9.89 -14.94
CA VAL A 23 -3.85 9.23 -15.44
C VAL A 23 -5.03 10.20 -15.51
N VAL A 24 -5.26 11.00 -14.46
CA VAL A 24 -6.36 11.99 -14.41
C VAL A 24 -6.22 13.05 -15.50
N ALA A 25 -4.99 13.44 -15.83
CA ALA A 25 -4.72 14.40 -16.91
C ALA A 25 -5.17 13.91 -18.30
N LEU A 26 -5.31 12.59 -18.51
CA LEU A 26 -5.84 11.99 -19.73
C LEU A 26 -7.37 12.00 -19.76
N HIS A 27 -8.04 12.21 -18.63
CA HIS A 27 -9.49 12.03 -18.46
C HIS A 27 -10.16 13.20 -17.71
N PRO A 28 -10.00 14.45 -18.17
CA PRO A 28 -10.57 15.63 -17.50
C PRO A 28 -12.11 15.63 -17.51
N GLU A 29 -12.73 14.87 -18.40
CA GLU A 29 -14.18 14.68 -18.47
C GLU A 29 -14.74 13.79 -17.33
N TRP A 30 -13.88 12.96 -16.72
CA TRP A 30 -14.28 12.04 -15.64
C TRP A 30 -13.99 12.59 -14.26
N TYR A 31 -12.85 13.31 -14.13
CA TYR A 31 -12.31 13.73 -12.84
C TYR A 31 -11.79 15.16 -12.86
N ARG A 32 -12.05 15.89 -11.78
CA ARG A 32 -11.31 17.07 -11.40
C ARG A 32 -10.54 16.82 -10.10
N VAL A 33 -9.35 17.35 -9.98
CA VAL A 33 -8.58 17.30 -8.74
C VAL A 33 -9.17 18.35 -7.79
N ALA A 34 -9.86 17.88 -6.74
CA ALA A 34 -10.46 18.74 -5.73
C ALA A 34 -9.48 19.06 -4.60
N VAL A 35 -8.69 18.05 -4.17
CA VAL A 35 -7.75 18.18 -3.06
C VAL A 35 -6.41 17.58 -3.42
N LEU A 36 -5.33 18.28 -3.07
CA LEU A 36 -3.97 17.77 -3.07
C LEU A 36 -3.44 17.76 -1.63
N GLY A 37 -2.96 16.61 -1.15
CA GLY A 37 -2.39 16.45 0.19
C GLY A 37 -0.95 15.95 0.15
N ALA A 38 -0.06 16.55 0.97
CA ALA A 38 1.32 16.09 1.17
C ALA A 38 1.80 16.36 2.60
N HIS A 39 2.97 15.83 2.97
CA HIS A 39 3.57 16.12 4.28
C HIS A 39 4.29 17.47 4.27
N ARG A 40 5.44 17.57 3.57
CA ARG A 40 6.31 18.77 3.54
C ARG A 40 6.78 19.18 2.15
N SER A 41 6.43 18.46 1.11
CA SER A 41 6.94 18.70 -0.25
C SER A 41 6.20 19.87 -0.92
N TRP A 42 6.33 21.09 -0.38
CA TRP A 42 5.57 22.26 -0.79
C TRP A 42 5.86 22.71 -2.22
N GLN A 43 7.12 22.63 -2.69
CA GLN A 43 7.46 23.00 -4.08
C GLN A 43 6.69 22.12 -5.07
N SER A 44 6.76 20.80 -4.86
CA SER A 44 6.09 19.83 -5.74
C SER A 44 4.57 20.01 -5.75
N ILE A 45 3.94 20.27 -4.59
CA ILE A 45 2.48 20.43 -4.51
C ILE A 45 2.02 21.75 -5.12
N VAL A 46 2.84 22.82 -5.05
CA VAL A 46 2.59 24.08 -5.74
C VAL A 46 2.58 23.91 -7.26
N GLU A 47 3.54 23.18 -7.82
CA GLU A 47 3.55 22.88 -9.25
C GLU A 47 2.36 22.01 -9.69
N GLN A 48 1.96 21.04 -8.86
CA GLN A 48 0.74 20.27 -9.08
C GLN A 48 -0.51 21.18 -9.03
N ALA A 49 -0.60 22.09 -8.06
CA ALA A 49 -1.73 23.01 -7.91
C ALA A 49 -1.85 23.99 -9.09
N LYS A 50 -0.73 24.48 -9.62
CA LYS A 50 -0.72 25.31 -10.85
C LYS A 50 -1.30 24.56 -12.05
N ARG A 51 -1.01 23.27 -12.16
CA ARG A 51 -1.44 22.45 -13.31
C ARG A 51 -2.90 21.99 -13.20
N PHE A 52 -3.33 21.60 -12.00
CA PHE A 52 -4.62 20.92 -11.79
C PHE A 52 -5.69 21.81 -11.14
N ASN A 53 -5.32 23.00 -10.68
CA ASN A 53 -6.20 24.01 -10.07
C ASN A 53 -7.16 23.40 -9.02
N PRO A 54 -6.66 22.79 -7.93
CA PRO A 54 -7.49 22.20 -6.89
C PRO A 54 -8.23 23.27 -6.09
N ASP A 55 -9.33 22.88 -5.42
CA ASP A 55 -10.03 23.73 -4.48
C ASP A 55 -9.20 23.93 -3.19
N LEU A 56 -8.43 22.88 -2.81
CA LEU A 56 -7.74 22.82 -1.53
C LEU A 56 -6.38 22.10 -1.67
N VAL A 57 -5.38 22.68 -1.04
CA VAL A 57 -4.07 22.06 -0.79
C VAL A 57 -3.91 21.88 0.71
N VAL A 58 -3.50 20.68 1.15
CA VAL A 58 -3.23 20.41 2.57
C VAL A 58 -1.79 19.93 2.74
N LEU A 59 -1.05 20.60 3.60
CA LEU A 59 0.29 20.19 4.02
C LEU A 59 0.28 19.91 5.52
N VAL A 60 0.83 18.75 5.92
CA VAL A 60 0.84 18.36 7.35
C VAL A 60 1.83 19.21 8.13
N ASP A 61 2.97 19.54 7.52
CA ASP A 61 4.03 20.39 8.11
C ASP A 61 3.64 21.86 8.06
N PRO A 62 3.64 22.59 9.22
CA PRO A 62 3.20 23.98 9.28
C PRO A 62 4.05 24.95 8.45
N GLU A 63 5.36 24.76 8.44
CA GLU A 63 6.29 25.62 7.70
C GLU A 63 6.08 25.44 6.18
N ALA A 64 6.00 24.19 5.72
CA ALA A 64 5.69 23.87 4.34
C ALA A 64 4.32 24.44 3.89
N ALA A 65 3.32 24.41 4.77
CA ALA A 65 2.00 24.98 4.50
C ALA A 65 2.08 26.52 4.34
N ALA A 66 2.87 27.19 5.17
CA ALA A 66 3.09 28.64 5.06
C ALA A 66 3.80 29.00 3.73
N GLN A 67 4.83 28.24 3.36
CA GLN A 67 5.56 28.43 2.10
C GLN A 67 4.68 28.19 0.88
N ALA A 68 3.87 27.11 0.88
CA ALA A 68 2.92 26.82 -0.19
C ALA A 68 1.87 27.93 -0.34
N ARG A 69 1.33 28.45 0.78
CA ARG A 69 0.34 29.53 0.79
C ARG A 69 0.88 30.81 0.16
N ALA A 70 2.13 31.18 0.48
CA ALA A 70 2.80 32.32 -0.11
C ALA A 70 2.98 32.11 -1.63
N ALA A 71 3.57 31.00 -2.04
CA ALA A 71 3.86 30.70 -3.45
C ALA A 71 2.60 30.61 -4.33
N LEU A 72 1.50 30.02 -3.81
CA LEU A 72 0.22 29.94 -4.53
C LEU A 72 -0.44 31.31 -4.68
N ARG A 73 -0.39 32.17 -3.65
CA ARG A 73 -0.87 33.54 -3.73
C ARG A 73 -0.09 34.35 -4.76
N ASP A 74 1.24 34.24 -4.76
CA ASP A 74 2.13 35.00 -5.66
C ASP A 74 1.91 34.62 -7.14
N CYS A 75 1.45 33.38 -7.42
CA CYS A 75 1.10 32.98 -8.78
C CYS A 75 -0.41 33.13 -9.12
N GLY A 76 -1.21 33.79 -8.25
CA GLY A 76 -2.61 34.06 -8.51
C GLY A 76 -3.54 32.84 -8.40
N SER A 77 -3.11 31.76 -7.74
CA SER A 77 -3.95 30.57 -7.51
C SER A 77 -5.09 30.89 -6.53
N THR A 78 -6.27 30.34 -6.81
CA THR A 78 -7.45 30.41 -5.93
C THR A 78 -7.51 29.27 -4.90
N ALA A 79 -6.59 28.30 -4.97
CA ALA A 79 -6.54 27.17 -4.07
C ALA A 79 -6.34 27.61 -2.62
N ARG A 80 -7.21 27.17 -1.72
CA ARG A 80 -7.02 27.33 -0.28
C ARG A 80 -5.87 26.47 0.20
N VAL A 81 -5.16 26.90 1.24
CA VAL A 81 -4.09 26.11 1.86
C VAL A 81 -4.39 25.91 3.34
N GLU A 82 -4.55 24.65 3.73
CA GLU A 82 -4.77 24.23 5.12
C GLU A 82 -3.57 23.42 5.65
N CYS A 83 -3.50 23.26 6.97
CA CYS A 83 -2.37 22.65 7.64
C CYS A 83 -2.80 21.60 8.67
N GLY A 84 -2.04 20.50 8.72
CA GLY A 84 -2.16 19.49 9.76
C GLY A 84 -2.92 18.24 9.35
N ALA A 85 -2.78 17.20 10.17
CA ALA A 85 -3.40 15.90 9.92
C ALA A 85 -4.94 15.93 10.02
N GLU A 86 -5.49 16.81 10.87
CA GLU A 86 -6.94 17.01 11.00
C GLU A 86 -7.52 17.64 9.73
N ALA A 87 -6.85 18.65 9.19
CA ALA A 87 -7.25 19.27 7.93
C ALA A 87 -7.23 18.27 6.77
N LEU A 88 -6.24 17.34 6.77
CA LEU A 88 -6.15 16.29 5.76
C LEU A 88 -7.32 15.30 5.87
N ALA A 89 -7.71 14.91 7.10
CA ALA A 89 -8.85 14.03 7.33
C ALA A 89 -10.17 14.73 6.94
N ALA A 90 -10.34 16.00 7.29
CA ALA A 90 -11.50 16.80 6.90
C ALA A 90 -11.60 16.94 5.36
N ALA A 91 -10.46 17.18 4.70
CA ALA A 91 -10.40 17.27 3.24
C ALA A 91 -10.81 15.97 2.54
N ALA A 92 -10.44 14.80 3.13
CA ALA A 92 -10.81 13.49 2.61
C ALA A 92 -12.32 13.22 2.68
N SER A 93 -13.04 13.82 3.62
CA SER A 93 -14.48 13.68 3.84
C SER A 93 -15.34 14.77 3.21
N GLY A 94 -14.74 15.78 2.57
CA GLY A 94 -15.44 16.95 2.03
C GLY A 94 -16.51 16.61 0.99
N ASP A 95 -17.58 17.41 0.92
CA ASP A 95 -18.72 17.17 0.01
C ASP A 95 -18.34 17.29 -1.47
N ASN A 96 -17.33 18.09 -1.79
CA ASN A 96 -16.78 18.25 -3.14
C ASN A 96 -15.86 17.10 -3.58
N VAL A 97 -15.69 16.07 -2.74
CA VAL A 97 -14.87 14.87 -2.98
C VAL A 97 -15.77 13.65 -3.05
N GLN A 98 -15.74 12.93 -4.16
CA GLN A 98 -16.45 11.66 -4.36
C GLN A 98 -15.49 10.46 -4.29
N VAL A 99 -14.23 10.69 -4.66
CA VAL A 99 -13.19 9.65 -4.72
C VAL A 99 -11.94 10.11 -3.98
N VAL A 100 -11.34 9.22 -3.22
CA VAL A 100 -10.11 9.49 -2.45
C VAL A 100 -9.02 8.52 -2.86
N MET A 101 -7.91 8.99 -3.40
CA MET A 101 -6.68 8.22 -3.55
C MET A 101 -5.93 8.27 -2.22
N ALA A 102 -5.96 7.18 -1.47
CA ALA A 102 -5.28 7.02 -0.18
C ALA A 102 -3.84 6.50 -0.40
N ALA A 103 -2.88 7.41 -0.60
CA ALA A 103 -1.49 7.09 -0.97
C ALA A 103 -0.45 7.64 0.02
N ILE A 104 -0.84 7.86 1.29
CA ILE A 104 0.07 8.22 2.37
C ILE A 104 0.63 6.92 2.96
N VAL A 105 1.95 6.78 2.97
CA VAL A 105 2.65 5.56 3.43
C VAL A 105 2.57 5.41 4.96
N GLY A 106 2.42 4.18 5.44
CA GLY A 106 2.47 3.83 6.86
C GLY A 106 1.24 4.22 7.66
N ALA A 107 1.34 4.18 8.98
CA ALA A 107 0.25 4.48 9.92
C ALA A 107 -0.34 5.89 9.76
N ALA A 108 0.44 6.85 9.25
CA ALA A 108 0.03 8.25 9.07
C ALA A 108 -1.19 8.42 8.14
N GLY A 109 -1.42 7.48 7.21
CA GLY A 109 -2.56 7.51 6.30
C GLY A 109 -3.87 6.99 6.89
N LEU A 110 -3.84 6.29 8.02
CA LEU A 110 -5.00 5.58 8.56
C LEU A 110 -6.16 6.53 8.91
N LYS A 111 -5.87 7.64 9.58
CA LYS A 111 -6.90 8.61 10.02
C LYS A 111 -7.68 9.22 8.85
N SER A 112 -6.97 9.66 7.81
CA SER A 112 -7.62 10.24 6.63
C SER A 112 -8.35 9.19 5.78
N THR A 113 -7.87 7.95 5.75
CA THR A 113 -8.56 6.83 5.11
C THR A 113 -9.88 6.52 5.83
N LEU A 114 -9.88 6.44 7.17
CA LEU A 114 -11.11 6.25 7.96
C LEU A 114 -12.09 7.41 7.77
N ALA A 115 -11.62 8.66 7.74
CA ALA A 115 -12.47 9.81 7.48
C ALA A 115 -13.18 9.73 6.12
N ALA A 116 -12.48 9.29 5.08
CA ALA A 116 -13.07 9.05 3.76
C ALA A 116 -14.11 7.93 3.79
N VAL A 117 -13.83 6.83 4.50
CA VAL A 117 -14.76 5.69 4.67
C VAL A 117 -16.02 6.14 5.42
N HIS A 118 -15.88 6.84 6.55
CA HIS A 118 -17.02 7.35 7.33
C HIS A 118 -17.93 8.27 6.52
N ALA A 119 -17.36 9.00 5.54
CA ALA A 119 -18.11 9.86 4.61
C ALA A 119 -18.61 9.11 3.36
N ALA A 120 -18.64 7.78 3.38
CA ALA A 120 -19.12 6.92 2.29
C ALA A 120 -18.46 7.21 0.93
N LYS A 121 -17.16 7.59 0.93
CA LYS A 121 -16.43 7.85 -0.32
C LYS A 121 -15.97 6.55 -0.97
N ARG A 122 -15.71 6.61 -2.29
CA ARG A 122 -14.92 5.58 -2.96
C ARG A 122 -13.44 5.81 -2.63
N VAL A 123 -12.84 4.86 -1.92
CA VAL A 123 -11.45 4.90 -1.49
C VAL A 123 -10.61 4.00 -2.39
N LEU A 124 -9.69 4.61 -3.14
CA LEU A 124 -8.66 3.92 -3.91
C LEU A 124 -7.49 3.67 -2.97
N LEU A 125 -7.39 2.46 -2.45
CA LEU A 125 -6.48 2.13 -1.35
C LEU A 125 -5.10 1.74 -1.89
N ALA A 126 -4.14 2.66 -1.80
CA ALA A 126 -2.73 2.42 -2.12
C ALA A 126 -1.84 2.27 -0.87
N ASN A 127 -2.35 2.67 0.30
CA ASN A 127 -1.70 2.49 1.60
C ASN A 127 -2.14 1.16 2.21
N LYS A 128 -1.40 0.10 1.93
CA LYS A 128 -1.67 -1.23 2.49
C LYS A 128 -1.54 -1.29 4.01
N GLU A 129 -0.63 -0.48 4.58
CA GLU A 129 -0.37 -0.47 6.02
C GLU A 129 -1.62 -0.08 6.81
N ALA A 130 -2.44 0.83 6.31
CA ALA A 130 -3.70 1.20 6.96
C ALA A 130 -4.65 -0.01 7.09
N LEU A 131 -4.75 -0.83 6.04
CA LEU A 131 -5.56 -2.05 6.08
C LEU A 131 -4.91 -3.14 6.91
N VAL A 132 -3.60 -3.35 6.80
CA VAL A 132 -2.86 -4.32 7.61
C VAL A 132 -3.03 -4.04 9.10
N MET A 133 -2.91 -2.77 9.52
CA MET A 133 -3.00 -2.38 10.93
C MET A 133 -4.42 -2.44 11.49
N ALA A 134 -5.40 -1.88 10.78
CA ALA A 134 -6.77 -1.69 11.26
C ALA A 134 -7.81 -2.54 10.52
N GLY A 135 -7.38 -3.61 9.84
CA GLY A 135 -8.11 -4.30 8.81
C GLY A 135 -9.56 -4.66 9.12
N THR A 136 -9.83 -5.39 10.18
CA THR A 136 -11.20 -5.74 10.56
C THR A 136 -12.03 -4.50 10.87
N LEU A 137 -11.48 -3.57 11.66
CA LEU A 137 -12.14 -2.31 11.99
C LEU A 137 -12.44 -1.49 10.71
N LEU A 138 -11.46 -1.36 9.81
CA LEU A 138 -11.65 -0.61 8.56
C LEU A 138 -12.70 -1.25 7.66
N MET A 139 -12.69 -2.58 7.48
CA MET A 139 -13.66 -3.29 6.65
C MET A 139 -15.08 -3.28 7.26
N ASP A 140 -15.20 -3.30 8.60
CA ASP A 140 -16.48 -3.13 9.29
C ASP A 140 -17.04 -1.72 9.06
N GLU A 141 -16.20 -0.69 9.15
CA GLU A 141 -16.60 0.68 8.87
C GLU A 141 -16.97 0.89 7.39
N VAL A 142 -16.29 0.25 6.45
CA VAL A 142 -16.66 0.25 5.03
C VAL A 142 -18.07 -0.28 4.82
N ARG A 143 -18.39 -1.44 5.42
CA ARG A 143 -19.73 -2.03 5.35
C ARG A 143 -20.78 -1.13 6.01
N ARG A 144 -20.49 -0.61 7.21
CA ARG A 144 -21.40 0.24 7.98
C ARG A 144 -21.72 1.55 7.27
N ALA A 145 -20.71 2.19 6.67
CA ALA A 145 -20.87 3.47 6.00
C ALA A 145 -21.39 3.36 4.56
N GLY A 146 -21.35 2.17 3.95
CA GLY A 146 -21.63 1.99 2.53
C GLY A 146 -20.56 2.60 1.63
N ALA A 147 -19.31 2.68 2.12
CA ALA A 147 -18.16 3.12 1.33
C ALA A 147 -17.69 2.00 0.40
N GLU A 148 -16.97 2.37 -0.66
CA GLU A 148 -16.33 1.41 -1.56
C GLU A 148 -14.82 1.47 -1.37
N ILE A 149 -14.17 0.33 -1.17
CA ILE A 149 -12.70 0.22 -1.26
C ILE A 149 -12.33 -0.47 -2.56
N ILE A 150 -11.38 0.12 -3.31
CA ILE A 150 -10.80 -0.50 -4.50
C ILE A 150 -9.28 -0.54 -4.32
N PRO A 151 -8.66 -1.72 -4.37
CA PRO A 151 -7.22 -1.85 -4.16
C PRO A 151 -6.43 -1.24 -5.33
N ILE A 152 -5.32 -0.57 -4.99
CA ILE A 152 -4.37 0.01 -5.95
C ILE A 152 -3.10 -0.81 -6.03
N ASP A 153 -2.72 -1.49 -4.94
CA ASP A 153 -1.59 -2.40 -4.99
C ASP A 153 -1.75 -3.37 -6.18
N SER A 154 -0.70 -3.53 -7.00
CA SER A 154 -0.82 -4.17 -8.31
C SER A 154 -1.37 -5.59 -8.23
N GLU A 155 -0.95 -6.34 -7.23
CA GLU A 155 -1.35 -7.71 -7.01
C GLU A 155 -2.82 -7.83 -6.56
N HIS A 156 -3.24 -6.97 -5.63
CA HIS A 156 -4.63 -6.97 -5.15
C HIS A 156 -5.59 -6.41 -6.21
N ASN A 157 -5.17 -5.39 -6.95
CA ASN A 157 -5.94 -4.90 -8.08
C ASN A 157 -6.08 -5.99 -9.17
N ALA A 158 -5.03 -6.79 -9.39
CA ALA A 158 -5.07 -7.92 -10.31
C ALA A 158 -6.07 -9.00 -9.86
N ILE A 159 -6.07 -9.38 -8.57
CA ILE A 159 -7.07 -10.28 -8.00
C ILE A 159 -8.47 -9.69 -8.19
N PHE A 160 -8.67 -8.43 -7.82
CA PHE A 160 -9.96 -7.74 -7.96
C PHE A 160 -10.49 -7.77 -9.40
N GLN A 161 -9.62 -7.58 -10.39
CA GLN A 161 -9.99 -7.67 -11.82
C GLN A 161 -10.39 -9.08 -12.27
N CYS A 162 -9.90 -10.11 -11.57
CA CYS A 162 -10.19 -11.51 -11.86
C CYS A 162 -11.31 -12.10 -11.01
N MET A 163 -11.91 -11.32 -10.08
CA MET A 163 -13.06 -11.74 -9.27
C MET A 163 -14.35 -11.86 -10.11
N PRO A 164 -15.37 -12.58 -9.62
CA PRO A 164 -16.67 -12.67 -10.29
C PRO A 164 -17.25 -11.28 -10.58
N GLY A 165 -18.05 -11.18 -11.65
CA GLY A 165 -18.65 -9.90 -12.06
C GLY A 165 -19.50 -9.27 -10.94
N GLY A 166 -19.29 -7.97 -10.68
CA GLY A 166 -19.97 -7.21 -9.66
C GLY A 166 -19.42 -7.37 -8.23
N TYR A 167 -18.37 -8.16 -8.05
CA TYR A 167 -17.69 -8.29 -6.75
C TYR A 167 -17.13 -6.96 -6.26
N LEU A 168 -17.31 -6.66 -4.98
CA LEU A 168 -16.60 -5.58 -4.28
C LEU A 168 -15.84 -6.14 -3.07
N PRO A 169 -14.68 -5.56 -2.69
CA PRO A 169 -13.95 -5.95 -1.50
C PRO A 169 -14.84 -5.94 -0.25
N GLY A 170 -14.83 -7.07 0.47
CA GLY A 170 -15.72 -7.32 1.60
C GLY A 170 -16.93 -8.20 1.26
N ASP A 171 -17.20 -8.47 -0.02
CA ASP A 171 -18.21 -9.46 -0.44
C ASP A 171 -17.68 -10.89 -0.26
N VAL A 172 -18.61 -11.85 -0.36
CA VAL A 172 -18.23 -13.27 -0.40
C VAL A 172 -17.71 -13.63 -1.79
N ALA A 173 -16.47 -14.09 -1.87
CA ALA A 173 -15.78 -14.51 -3.10
C ALA A 173 -16.32 -15.87 -3.62
N ARG A 174 -17.58 -15.90 -4.10
CA ARG A 174 -18.26 -17.13 -4.50
C ARG A 174 -17.55 -17.86 -5.64
N GLY A 175 -17.31 -19.15 -5.45
CA GLY A 175 -16.64 -20.00 -6.44
C GLY A 175 -15.12 -19.83 -6.48
N VAL A 176 -14.55 -18.90 -5.74
CA VAL A 176 -13.08 -18.75 -5.61
C VAL A 176 -12.60 -19.76 -4.57
N THR A 177 -11.62 -20.56 -4.94
CA THR A 177 -11.00 -21.56 -4.04
C THR A 177 -9.67 -21.06 -3.48
N ARG A 178 -8.94 -20.26 -4.26
CA ARG A 178 -7.62 -19.75 -3.90
C ARG A 178 -7.27 -18.51 -4.71
N VAL A 179 -6.48 -17.63 -4.12
CA VAL A 179 -5.80 -16.54 -4.82
C VAL A 179 -4.29 -16.73 -4.73
N ILE A 180 -3.57 -16.31 -5.76
CA ILE A 180 -2.12 -16.46 -5.83
C ILE A 180 -1.51 -15.09 -6.11
N LEU A 181 -0.79 -14.58 -5.12
CA LEU A 181 0.01 -13.36 -5.23
C LEU A 181 1.33 -13.68 -5.93
N THR A 182 1.70 -12.94 -6.95
CA THR A 182 3.03 -13.07 -7.55
C THR A 182 4.01 -12.09 -6.89
N ALA A 183 5.28 -12.47 -6.84
CA ALA A 183 6.38 -11.68 -6.33
C ALA A 183 7.51 -11.64 -7.35
N SER A 184 8.23 -10.52 -7.48
CA SER A 184 9.45 -10.48 -8.31
C SER A 184 10.58 -11.38 -7.77
N GLY A 185 10.51 -11.71 -6.47
CA GLY A 185 11.55 -12.39 -5.71
C GLY A 185 12.62 -11.44 -5.16
N GLY A 186 12.50 -10.13 -5.46
CA GLY A 186 13.44 -9.12 -4.98
C GLY A 186 14.85 -9.22 -5.60
N PRO A 187 15.79 -8.36 -5.16
CA PRO A 187 17.15 -8.35 -5.69
C PRO A 187 17.97 -9.59 -5.30
N PHE A 188 17.58 -10.32 -4.25
CA PHE A 188 18.33 -11.45 -3.70
C PHE A 188 17.74 -12.82 -4.03
N ARG A 189 16.83 -12.91 -5.01
CA ARG A 189 16.19 -14.17 -5.42
C ARG A 189 17.20 -15.31 -5.68
N CYS A 190 18.31 -15.00 -6.32
CA CYS A 190 19.36 -15.96 -6.68
C CYS A 190 20.59 -15.88 -5.76
N ALA A 191 20.56 -15.10 -4.68
CA ALA A 191 21.71 -14.94 -3.78
C ALA A 191 21.86 -16.15 -2.85
N ASP A 192 23.09 -16.51 -2.51
CA ASP A 192 23.35 -17.52 -1.48
C ASP A 192 22.97 -17.01 -0.09
N ALA A 193 22.49 -17.90 0.78
CA ALA A 193 22.07 -17.53 2.13
C ALA A 193 23.17 -16.83 2.94
N GLY A 194 24.42 -17.29 2.83
CA GLY A 194 25.56 -16.68 3.52
C GLY A 194 25.87 -15.24 3.09
N SER A 195 25.57 -14.89 1.84
CA SER A 195 25.80 -13.52 1.32
C SER A 195 24.85 -12.49 1.90
N LEU A 196 23.68 -12.89 2.39
CA LEU A 196 22.65 -11.99 2.89
C LEU A 196 23.06 -11.26 4.19
N THR A 197 24.01 -11.76 4.93
CA THR A 197 24.48 -11.15 6.19
C THR A 197 25.12 -9.77 5.96
N ASN A 198 25.79 -9.57 4.82
CA ASN A 198 26.55 -8.36 4.51
C ASN A 198 25.85 -7.43 3.52
N VAL A 199 24.56 -7.67 3.24
CA VAL A 199 23.77 -6.84 2.32
C VAL A 199 23.67 -5.41 2.83
N THR A 200 23.96 -4.47 1.93
CA THR A 200 23.85 -3.04 2.19
C THR A 200 22.45 -2.49 1.88
N PRO A 201 22.07 -1.34 2.46
CA PRO A 201 20.82 -0.67 2.12
C PRO A 201 20.66 -0.37 0.62
N ASP A 202 21.74 -0.03 -0.07
CA ASP A 202 21.67 0.33 -1.48
C ASP A 202 21.45 -0.90 -2.36
N GLU A 203 22.05 -2.04 -2.03
CA GLU A 203 21.79 -3.33 -2.70
C GLU A 203 20.35 -3.80 -2.46
N ALA A 204 19.83 -3.68 -1.23
CA ALA A 204 18.45 -4.04 -0.92
C ALA A 204 17.43 -3.12 -1.63
N CYS A 205 17.80 -1.86 -1.88
CA CYS A 205 16.97 -0.91 -2.61
C CYS A 205 17.04 -1.06 -4.14
N ALA A 206 17.96 -1.85 -4.68
CA ALA A 206 18.16 -2.06 -6.12
C ALA A 206 17.17 -3.07 -6.70
N HIS A 207 15.86 -2.73 -6.66
CA HIS A 207 14.81 -3.63 -7.16
C HIS A 207 14.91 -3.83 -8.68
N PRO A 208 14.85 -5.10 -9.20
CA PRO A 208 15.16 -5.40 -10.60
C PRO A 208 14.14 -4.86 -11.61
N LYS A 209 12.89 -4.59 -11.21
CA LYS A 209 11.77 -4.22 -12.11
C LYS A 209 11.09 -2.91 -11.74
N TRP A 210 10.93 -2.61 -10.43
CA TRP A 210 10.16 -1.48 -9.95
C TRP A 210 11.06 -0.39 -9.37
N LYS A 211 10.73 0.88 -9.67
CA LYS A 211 11.29 2.04 -8.96
C LYS A 211 10.37 2.42 -7.82
N MET A 212 10.73 2.05 -6.62
CA MET A 212 9.91 2.21 -5.42
C MET A 212 10.62 3.04 -4.35
N GLY A 213 9.88 3.44 -3.29
CA GLY A 213 10.46 4.02 -2.09
C GLY A 213 11.40 3.05 -1.37
N ARG A 214 12.32 3.57 -0.57
CA ARG A 214 13.36 2.73 0.10
C ARG A 214 12.75 1.67 1.01
N LYS A 215 11.73 2.02 1.83
CA LYS A 215 11.06 1.07 2.74
C LYS A 215 10.49 -0.13 1.99
N ILE A 216 9.64 0.10 1.00
CA ILE A 216 8.99 -0.98 0.25
C ILE A 216 9.99 -1.79 -0.60
N SER A 217 11.14 -1.20 -1.00
CA SER A 217 12.21 -1.95 -1.68
C SER A 217 12.87 -2.95 -0.75
N VAL A 218 13.13 -2.58 0.53
CA VAL A 218 13.64 -3.51 1.55
C VAL A 218 12.58 -4.56 1.88
N ASP A 219 11.31 -4.19 2.00
CA ASP A 219 10.21 -5.15 2.20
C ASP A 219 10.12 -6.17 1.04
N SER A 220 10.35 -5.72 -0.20
CA SER A 220 10.43 -6.63 -1.34
C SER A 220 11.64 -7.56 -1.25
N ALA A 221 12.80 -7.03 -0.84
CA ALA A 221 14.03 -7.80 -0.69
C ALA A 221 13.93 -8.89 0.40
N THR A 222 13.19 -8.64 1.47
CA THR A 222 12.93 -9.58 2.59
C THR A 222 11.72 -10.48 2.37
N LEU A 223 10.95 -10.29 1.30
CA LEU A 223 9.59 -10.82 1.06
C LEU A 223 8.55 -10.37 2.10
N MET A 224 8.86 -9.41 2.98
CA MET A 224 7.86 -8.84 3.90
C MET A 224 6.76 -8.10 3.14
N ASN A 225 7.07 -7.42 2.01
CA ASN A 225 6.02 -6.81 1.18
C ASN A 225 4.95 -7.82 0.82
N LYS A 226 5.36 -9.03 0.38
CA LYS A 226 4.43 -10.11 0.05
C LYS A 226 3.72 -10.66 1.30
N GLY A 227 4.39 -10.64 2.44
CA GLY A 227 3.78 -10.96 3.73
C GLY A 227 2.65 -10.00 4.11
N LEU A 228 2.87 -8.68 3.98
CA LEU A 228 1.84 -7.67 4.21
C LEU A 228 0.68 -7.82 3.21
N GLU A 229 0.98 -8.17 1.99
CA GLU A 229 -0.01 -8.44 0.95
C GLU A 229 -0.88 -9.67 1.23
N ILE A 230 -0.36 -10.72 1.87
CA ILE A 230 -1.19 -11.85 2.34
C ILE A 230 -2.25 -11.33 3.33
N ILE A 231 -1.84 -10.52 4.31
CA ILE A 231 -2.77 -9.94 5.29
C ILE A 231 -3.82 -9.09 4.58
N GLU A 232 -3.39 -8.22 3.67
CA GLU A 232 -4.30 -7.37 2.89
C GLU A 232 -5.29 -8.20 2.07
N ALA A 233 -4.83 -9.26 1.39
CA ALA A 233 -5.69 -10.15 0.60
C ALA A 233 -6.75 -10.85 1.45
N THR A 234 -6.40 -11.34 2.66
CA THR A 234 -7.38 -11.96 3.56
C THR A 234 -8.52 -11.02 3.92
N LEU A 235 -8.21 -9.74 4.11
CA LEU A 235 -9.17 -8.70 4.50
C LEU A 235 -10.02 -8.23 3.32
N LEU A 236 -9.41 -7.95 2.17
CA LEU A 236 -10.11 -7.47 0.98
C LEU A 236 -11.03 -8.52 0.37
N PHE A 237 -10.57 -9.77 0.34
CA PHE A 237 -11.27 -10.83 -0.39
C PHE A 237 -12.01 -11.81 0.51
N GLY A 238 -11.96 -11.62 1.85
CA GLY A 238 -12.66 -12.46 2.81
C GLY A 238 -12.19 -13.93 2.81
N LEU A 239 -10.95 -14.17 2.39
CA LEU A 239 -10.35 -15.51 2.31
C LEU A 239 -9.48 -15.79 3.52
N PRO A 240 -9.48 -17.03 4.06
CA PRO A 240 -8.51 -17.40 5.08
C PRO A 240 -7.09 -17.39 4.49
N GLU A 241 -6.06 -17.18 5.33
CA GLU A 241 -4.66 -17.08 4.89
C GLU A 241 -4.18 -18.36 4.18
N THR A 242 -4.82 -19.51 4.46
CA THR A 242 -4.55 -20.79 3.82
C THR A 242 -5.00 -20.86 2.36
N GLN A 243 -5.85 -19.94 1.92
CA GLN A 243 -6.30 -19.81 0.53
C GLN A 243 -5.58 -18.65 -0.21
N VAL A 244 -4.55 -18.09 0.41
CA VAL A 244 -3.70 -17.04 -0.21
C VAL A 244 -2.30 -17.60 -0.41
N ASP A 245 -1.97 -17.99 -1.63
CA ASP A 245 -0.65 -18.52 -1.98
C ASP A 245 0.27 -17.44 -2.54
N VAL A 246 1.56 -17.76 -2.60
CA VAL A 246 2.60 -16.89 -3.17
C VAL A 246 3.42 -17.67 -4.17
N LEU A 247 3.64 -17.09 -5.36
CA LEU A 247 4.61 -17.57 -6.34
C LEU A 247 5.61 -16.46 -6.68
N VAL A 248 6.87 -16.83 -6.84
CA VAL A 248 7.88 -15.92 -7.39
C VAL A 248 7.78 -15.96 -8.91
N HIS A 249 7.58 -14.79 -9.53
CA HIS A 249 7.47 -14.59 -10.96
C HIS A 249 8.43 -13.46 -11.39
N PRO A 250 9.68 -13.79 -11.77
CA PRO A 250 10.75 -12.81 -11.98
C PRO A 250 10.46 -11.79 -13.07
N GLN A 251 9.64 -12.14 -14.06
CA GLN A 251 9.28 -11.24 -15.16
C GLN A 251 8.33 -10.13 -14.70
N SER A 252 7.58 -10.35 -13.60
CA SER A 252 6.60 -9.39 -13.04
C SER A 252 5.56 -8.93 -14.07
N VAL A 253 5.15 -9.81 -14.96
CA VAL A 253 4.15 -9.57 -16.02
C VAL A 253 2.77 -10.06 -15.58
N VAL A 254 2.71 -11.24 -14.95
CA VAL A 254 1.52 -11.73 -14.25
C VAL A 254 1.53 -11.12 -12.86
N HIS A 255 0.51 -10.32 -12.54
CA HIS A 255 0.45 -9.63 -11.25
C HIS A 255 -0.22 -10.46 -10.16
N SER A 256 -1.25 -11.26 -10.50
CA SER A 256 -1.86 -12.27 -9.61
C SER A 256 -2.76 -13.21 -10.39
N LEU A 257 -3.20 -14.28 -9.71
CA LEU A 257 -4.11 -15.28 -10.27
C LEU A 257 -5.23 -15.60 -9.27
N VAL A 258 -6.40 -16.00 -9.79
CA VAL A 258 -7.55 -16.45 -9.02
C VAL A 258 -7.96 -17.83 -9.53
N GLU A 259 -8.03 -18.81 -8.64
CA GLU A 259 -8.44 -20.17 -8.92
C GLU A 259 -9.91 -20.39 -8.52
N TYR A 260 -10.65 -21.07 -9.38
CA TYR A 260 -12.07 -21.32 -9.21
C TYR A 260 -12.40 -22.79 -8.96
N ALA A 261 -13.56 -23.04 -8.38
CA ALA A 261 -14.04 -24.39 -8.01
C ALA A 261 -14.21 -25.34 -9.21
N ASP A 262 -14.34 -24.82 -10.41
CA ASP A 262 -14.42 -25.60 -11.66
C ASP A 262 -13.02 -25.99 -12.19
N GLY A 263 -11.94 -25.62 -11.47
CA GLY A 263 -10.56 -25.86 -11.85
C GLY A 263 -9.99 -24.84 -12.82
N SER A 264 -10.74 -23.80 -13.20
CA SER A 264 -10.21 -22.72 -14.03
C SER A 264 -9.35 -21.76 -13.20
N MET A 265 -8.40 -21.08 -13.86
CA MET A 265 -7.56 -20.05 -13.27
C MET A 265 -7.57 -18.81 -14.14
N LEU A 266 -7.90 -17.65 -13.56
CA LEU A 266 -7.81 -16.37 -14.23
C LEU A 266 -6.57 -15.61 -13.75
N ALA A 267 -5.91 -14.93 -14.66
CA ALA A 267 -4.72 -14.12 -14.37
C ALA A 267 -4.85 -12.74 -15.00
N GLN A 268 -4.46 -11.71 -14.27
CA GLN A 268 -4.28 -10.39 -14.83
C GLN A 268 -2.82 -10.19 -15.19
N LEU A 269 -2.58 -9.77 -16.43
CA LEU A 269 -1.26 -9.46 -16.97
C LEU A 269 -1.18 -7.98 -17.34
N GLY A 270 0.00 -7.37 -17.11
CA GLY A 270 0.26 -5.97 -17.46
C GLY A 270 1.75 -5.65 -17.43
N ALA A 271 2.13 -4.54 -18.04
CA ALA A 271 3.45 -3.97 -17.81
C ALA A 271 3.55 -3.54 -16.33
N PRO A 272 4.74 -3.60 -15.71
CA PRO A 272 4.96 -3.19 -14.33
C PRO A 272 4.90 -1.64 -14.19
N ASP A 273 3.70 -1.10 -14.25
CA ASP A 273 3.41 0.34 -14.21
C ASP A 273 2.12 0.60 -13.40
N MET A 274 2.25 1.39 -12.32
CA MET A 274 1.13 1.66 -11.41
C MET A 274 -0.01 2.44 -12.07
N ARG A 275 0.18 3.08 -13.21
CA ARG A 275 -0.91 3.74 -13.94
C ARG A 275 -1.98 2.76 -14.41
N THR A 276 -1.63 1.49 -14.63
CA THR A 276 -2.60 0.46 -15.02
C THR A 276 -3.63 0.18 -13.90
N PRO A 277 -3.24 -0.23 -12.67
CA PRO A 277 -4.20 -0.44 -11.59
C PRO A 277 -4.90 0.86 -11.17
N ILE A 278 -4.22 2.02 -11.22
CA ILE A 278 -4.83 3.32 -10.93
C ILE A 278 -5.94 3.65 -11.94
N ALA A 279 -5.69 3.47 -13.24
CA ALA A 279 -6.68 3.70 -14.29
C ALA A 279 -7.88 2.76 -14.15
N GLN A 280 -7.63 1.48 -13.86
CA GLN A 280 -8.68 0.50 -13.64
C GLN A 280 -9.57 0.90 -12.45
N ALA A 281 -8.97 1.24 -11.31
CA ALA A 281 -9.70 1.62 -10.11
C ALA A 281 -10.49 2.93 -10.27
N LEU A 282 -9.92 3.94 -10.93
CA LEU A 282 -10.61 5.18 -11.26
C LEU A 282 -11.80 4.92 -12.20
N ALA A 283 -11.63 4.10 -13.22
CA ALA A 283 -12.67 3.83 -14.22
C ALA A 283 -13.76 2.87 -13.74
N TRP A 284 -13.50 2.05 -12.70
CA TRP A 284 -14.40 0.98 -12.26
C TRP A 284 -15.89 1.40 -12.19
N PRO A 285 -16.85 0.58 -12.74
CA PRO A 285 -16.65 -0.74 -13.38
C PRO A 285 -16.23 -0.68 -14.86
N ALA A 286 -16.14 0.48 -15.47
CA ALA A 286 -15.64 0.67 -16.83
C ALA A 286 -14.10 0.56 -16.91
N ARG A 287 -13.55 0.81 -18.08
CA ARG A 287 -12.11 0.94 -18.33
C ARG A 287 -11.83 2.14 -19.21
N PHE A 288 -10.74 2.85 -18.93
CA PHE A 288 -10.24 3.90 -19.81
C PHE A 288 -8.70 3.81 -20.00
N ALA A 289 -8.14 4.60 -20.86
CA ALA A 289 -6.72 4.55 -21.17
C ALA A 289 -5.86 4.94 -19.96
N SER A 290 -4.87 4.12 -19.61
CA SER A 290 -3.88 4.41 -18.56
C SER A 290 -2.68 5.21 -19.06
N GLY A 291 -2.48 5.31 -20.38
CA GLY A 291 -1.26 5.81 -20.99
C GLY A 291 -0.10 4.81 -20.95
N VAL A 292 -0.33 3.58 -20.51
CA VAL A 292 0.67 2.51 -20.46
C VAL A 292 0.63 1.72 -21.77
N LYS A 293 1.81 1.36 -22.28
CA LYS A 293 1.94 0.55 -23.49
C LYS A 293 1.48 -0.90 -23.22
N SER A 294 0.69 -1.46 -24.11
CA SER A 294 0.23 -2.86 -24.04
C SER A 294 1.41 -3.85 -24.08
N LEU A 295 1.24 -4.99 -23.42
CA LEU A 295 2.21 -6.08 -23.47
C LEU A 295 2.24 -6.72 -24.87
N ASN A 296 3.44 -7.12 -25.28
CA ASN A 296 3.66 -8.02 -26.40
C ASN A 296 4.13 -9.39 -25.89
N LEU A 297 3.22 -10.34 -25.77
CA LEU A 297 3.52 -11.67 -25.22
C LEU A 297 4.49 -12.46 -26.13
N ALA A 298 4.51 -12.19 -27.44
CA ALA A 298 5.46 -12.83 -28.36
C ALA A 298 6.91 -12.39 -28.05
N GLU A 299 7.13 -11.13 -27.64
CA GLU A 299 8.45 -10.65 -27.22
C GLU A 299 8.86 -11.20 -25.85
N ILE A 300 7.89 -11.40 -24.94
CA ILE A 300 8.15 -11.95 -23.61
C ILE A 300 8.53 -13.45 -23.70
N GLY A 301 7.86 -14.21 -24.56
CA GLY A 301 8.14 -15.60 -24.90
C GLY A 301 7.79 -16.58 -23.78
N GLN A 302 8.38 -16.44 -22.58
CA GLN A 302 8.21 -17.37 -21.45
C GLN A 302 7.85 -16.66 -20.16
N LEU A 303 7.00 -17.30 -19.36
CA LEU A 303 6.64 -16.90 -18.01
C LEU A 303 7.11 -18.01 -17.05
N ALA A 304 7.94 -17.65 -16.07
CA ALA A 304 8.47 -18.57 -15.08
C ALA A 304 7.82 -18.35 -13.72
N PHE A 305 7.58 -19.44 -13.00
CA PHE A 305 7.03 -19.43 -11.64
C PHE A 305 7.84 -20.35 -10.75
N GLU A 306 8.17 -19.88 -9.56
CA GLU A 306 8.97 -20.60 -8.57
C GLU A 306 8.30 -20.51 -7.19
N PRO A 307 8.43 -21.52 -6.31
CA PRO A 307 8.00 -21.36 -4.92
C PRO A 307 8.90 -20.37 -4.18
N PRO A 308 8.37 -19.62 -3.19
CA PRO A 308 9.20 -18.74 -2.35
C PRO A 308 10.10 -19.56 -1.42
N ASP A 309 11.32 -19.08 -1.17
CA ASP A 309 12.25 -19.69 -0.23
C ASP A 309 12.02 -19.16 1.20
N HIS A 310 11.29 -19.92 1.99
CA HIS A 310 10.95 -19.54 3.37
C HIS A 310 12.14 -19.59 4.34
N GLN A 311 13.22 -20.33 4.01
CA GLN A 311 14.40 -20.41 4.88
C GLN A 311 15.25 -19.14 4.74
N ARG A 312 15.49 -18.70 3.51
CA ARG A 312 16.21 -17.44 3.25
C ARG A 312 15.40 -16.20 3.60
N PHE A 313 14.07 -16.26 3.44
CA PHE A 313 13.17 -15.12 3.64
C PHE A 313 12.05 -15.45 4.63
N PRO A 314 12.37 -15.53 5.94
CA PRO A 314 11.41 -15.93 6.97
C PRO A 314 10.28 -14.93 7.21
N SER A 315 10.42 -13.68 6.76
CA SER A 315 9.43 -12.62 6.92
C SER A 315 8.05 -13.00 6.39
N LEU A 316 8.00 -13.78 5.30
CA LEU A 316 6.74 -14.26 4.72
C LEU A 316 5.96 -15.16 5.70
N MET A 317 6.67 -16.03 6.43
CA MET A 317 6.06 -16.93 7.42
C MET A 317 5.62 -16.18 8.68
N LEU A 318 6.37 -15.15 9.11
CA LEU A 318 5.98 -14.27 10.21
C LEU A 318 4.67 -13.55 9.90
N ALA A 319 4.52 -13.05 8.68
CA ALA A 319 3.29 -12.39 8.25
C ALA A 319 2.10 -13.36 8.15
N ARG A 320 2.29 -14.60 7.68
CA ARG A 320 1.26 -15.65 7.74
C ARG A 320 0.83 -15.96 9.17
N GLY A 321 1.80 -16.03 10.10
CA GLY A 321 1.52 -16.21 11.54
C GLY A 321 0.66 -15.06 12.08
N ALA A 322 1.00 -13.81 11.77
CA ALA A 322 0.25 -12.64 12.18
C ALA A 322 -1.16 -12.60 11.56
N ALA A 323 -1.32 -12.97 10.28
CA ALA A 323 -2.62 -13.07 9.63
C ALA A 323 -3.52 -14.11 10.32
N ARG A 324 -2.95 -15.27 10.68
CA ARG A 324 -3.68 -16.34 11.39
C ARG A 324 -4.04 -15.98 12.80
N ALA A 325 -3.17 -15.29 13.54
CA ALA A 325 -3.43 -14.82 14.89
C ALA A 325 -4.53 -13.73 14.92
N GLY A 326 -4.59 -12.91 13.88
CA GLY A 326 -5.58 -11.82 13.81
C GLY A 326 -5.42 -10.77 14.91
N GLY A 327 -6.51 -10.08 15.24
CA GLY A 327 -6.49 -9.04 16.27
C GLY A 327 -5.43 -7.95 15.99
N THR A 328 -4.62 -7.62 16.97
CA THR A 328 -3.54 -6.62 16.85
C THR A 328 -2.24 -7.19 16.29
N ALA A 329 -2.12 -8.51 16.03
CA ALA A 329 -0.88 -9.12 15.54
C ALA A 329 -0.36 -8.51 14.22
N PRO A 330 -1.22 -8.20 13.22
CA PRO A 330 -0.77 -7.52 12.01
C PRO A 330 -0.20 -6.12 12.28
N ALA A 331 -0.78 -5.37 13.24
CA ALA A 331 -0.27 -4.06 13.63
C ALA A 331 1.09 -4.16 14.34
N LEU A 332 1.26 -5.15 15.24
CA LEU A 332 2.54 -5.45 15.87
C LEU A 332 3.63 -5.77 14.84
N LEU A 333 3.31 -6.64 13.88
CA LEU A 333 4.22 -7.02 12.79
C LEU A 333 4.62 -5.80 11.93
N ASN A 334 3.64 -5.00 11.51
CA ASN A 334 3.91 -3.84 10.66
C ASN A 334 4.79 -2.80 11.38
N ALA A 335 4.49 -2.49 12.64
CA ALA A 335 5.26 -1.53 13.44
C ALA A 335 6.70 -2.01 13.66
N ALA A 336 6.89 -3.29 14.02
CA ALA A 336 8.21 -3.89 14.18
C ALA A 336 9.00 -3.87 12.85
N ASN A 337 8.35 -4.17 11.73
CA ASN A 337 8.96 -4.12 10.41
C ASN A 337 9.38 -2.70 10.03
N GLU A 338 8.54 -1.70 10.23
CA GLU A 338 8.89 -0.30 9.92
C GLU A 338 10.12 0.15 10.70
N VAL A 339 10.20 -0.16 12.01
CA VAL A 339 11.36 0.17 12.85
C VAL A 339 12.61 -0.58 12.40
N ALA A 340 12.51 -1.89 12.18
CA ALA A 340 13.66 -2.71 11.78
C ALA A 340 14.19 -2.31 10.40
N VAL A 341 13.31 -2.04 9.44
CA VAL A 341 13.69 -1.56 8.10
C VAL A 341 14.36 -0.19 8.17
N GLN A 342 13.83 0.74 8.99
CA GLN A 342 14.47 2.05 9.16
C GLN A 342 15.86 1.91 9.78
N ALA A 343 16.01 1.09 10.81
CA ALA A 343 17.31 0.82 11.44
C ALA A 343 18.32 0.20 10.47
N PHE A 344 17.87 -0.70 9.58
CA PHE A 344 18.69 -1.23 8.50
C PHE A 344 19.11 -0.12 7.51
N LEU A 345 18.18 0.71 7.08
CA LEU A 345 18.47 1.84 6.17
C LEU A 345 19.46 2.85 6.77
N ASP A 346 19.41 3.03 8.10
CA ASP A 346 20.34 3.86 8.88
C ASP A 346 21.64 3.13 9.24
N ARG A 347 21.84 1.89 8.77
CA ARG A 347 23.01 1.04 9.04
C ARG A 347 23.20 0.70 10.54
N ARG A 348 22.14 0.73 11.33
CA ARG A 348 22.11 0.30 12.75
C ARG A 348 21.77 -1.19 12.90
N LEU A 349 21.29 -1.84 11.85
CA LEU A 349 20.84 -3.23 11.84
C LEU A 349 21.31 -3.93 10.57
N ASN A 350 21.64 -5.22 10.64
CA ASN A 350 21.95 -6.03 9.47
C ASN A 350 20.67 -6.52 8.78
N PHE A 351 20.76 -6.83 7.47
CA PHE A 351 19.63 -7.26 6.66
C PHE A 351 18.87 -8.47 7.23
N THR A 352 19.60 -9.52 7.62
CA THR A 352 19.03 -10.76 8.17
C THR A 352 18.41 -10.55 9.55
N ALA A 353 18.86 -9.56 10.30
CA ALA A 353 18.35 -9.23 11.63
C ALA A 353 16.97 -8.56 11.59
N ILE A 354 16.53 -8.03 10.45
CA ILE A 354 15.18 -7.46 10.29
C ILE A 354 14.11 -8.47 10.72
N ALA A 355 14.15 -9.68 10.16
CA ALA A 355 13.19 -10.73 10.51
C ALA A 355 13.29 -11.17 11.98
N THR A 356 14.52 -11.17 12.54
CA THR A 356 14.74 -11.51 13.96
C THR A 356 14.08 -10.50 14.91
N VAL A 357 14.19 -9.20 14.63
CA VAL A 357 13.51 -8.16 15.43
C VAL A 357 12.00 -8.36 15.39
N ILE A 358 11.43 -8.58 14.20
CA ILE A 358 9.98 -8.79 14.02
C ILE A 358 9.53 -10.01 14.81
N ASP A 359 10.22 -11.14 14.68
CA ASP A 359 9.91 -12.38 15.40
C ASP A 359 9.94 -12.17 16.91
N ARG A 360 10.97 -11.51 17.45
CA ARG A 360 11.09 -11.20 18.88
C ARG A 360 9.98 -10.30 19.40
N VAL A 361 9.53 -9.33 18.61
CA VAL A 361 8.38 -8.49 18.99
C VAL A 361 7.10 -9.31 19.05
N LEU A 362 6.84 -10.15 18.04
CA LEU A 362 5.66 -11.02 18.01
C LEU A 362 5.64 -12.08 19.11
N GLN A 363 6.83 -12.53 19.58
CA GLN A 363 6.94 -13.48 20.70
C GLN A 363 6.71 -12.82 22.08
N ARG A 364 6.97 -11.51 22.22
CA ARG A 364 6.93 -10.80 23.51
C ARG A 364 5.65 -9.98 23.73
N LEU A 365 4.91 -9.69 22.67
CA LEU A 365 3.66 -8.94 22.74
C LEU A 365 2.50 -9.81 22.28
N ASP A 366 1.54 -10.00 23.18
CA ASP A 366 0.34 -10.77 22.88
C ASP A 366 -0.60 -9.99 21.96
N SER A 367 -1.22 -10.70 21.02
CA SER A 367 -2.29 -10.15 20.21
C SER A 367 -3.58 -10.02 21.02
N SER A 368 -4.28 -8.91 20.84
CA SER A 368 -5.57 -8.63 21.45
C SER A 368 -6.64 -8.34 20.38
N PRO A 369 -7.93 -8.60 20.66
CA PRO A 369 -9.02 -8.22 19.78
C PRO A 369 -9.04 -6.71 19.52
N VAL A 370 -9.24 -6.30 18.27
CA VAL A 370 -9.40 -4.89 17.87
C VAL A 370 -10.87 -4.50 18.01
N LYS A 371 -11.17 -3.57 18.92
CA LYS A 371 -12.51 -3.01 19.16
C LYS A 371 -12.61 -1.54 18.79
N ALA A 372 -11.48 -0.82 18.87
CA ALA A 372 -11.39 0.59 18.57
C ALA A 372 -10.04 0.92 17.92
N LEU A 373 -9.96 2.10 17.29
CA LEU A 373 -8.71 2.59 16.72
C LEU A 373 -7.59 2.72 17.74
N SER A 374 -7.93 3.06 19.01
CA SER A 374 -6.96 3.11 20.10
C SER A 374 -6.21 1.78 20.31
N ASP A 375 -6.90 0.63 20.20
CA ASP A 375 -6.27 -0.68 20.39
C ASP A 375 -5.15 -0.91 19.36
N VAL A 376 -5.39 -0.47 18.12
CA VAL A 376 -4.41 -0.55 17.02
C VAL A 376 -3.23 0.38 17.28
N LEU A 377 -3.50 1.63 17.66
CA LEU A 377 -2.46 2.63 17.91
C LEU A 377 -1.61 2.29 19.11
N ASP A 378 -2.21 1.75 20.18
CA ASP A 378 -1.49 1.32 21.39
C ASP A 378 -0.59 0.11 21.09
N ALA A 379 -1.07 -0.85 20.30
CA ALA A 379 -0.28 -1.99 19.85
C ALA A 379 0.89 -1.55 18.95
N ASP A 380 0.65 -0.67 17.97
CA ASP A 380 1.71 -0.08 17.14
C ASP A 380 2.77 0.62 17.99
N ALA A 381 2.36 1.48 18.93
CA ALA A 381 3.28 2.19 19.80
C ALA A 381 4.08 1.24 20.70
N ALA A 382 3.46 0.18 21.24
CA ALA A 382 4.14 -0.82 22.06
C ALA A 382 5.19 -1.61 21.26
N ALA A 383 4.82 -2.03 20.03
CA ALA A 383 5.72 -2.74 19.13
C ALA A 383 6.91 -1.89 18.71
N ARG A 384 6.70 -0.61 18.41
CA ARG A 384 7.80 0.32 18.08
C ARG A 384 8.78 0.48 19.22
N ARG A 385 8.28 0.73 20.45
CA ARG A 385 9.16 0.83 21.63
C ARG A 385 9.97 -0.43 21.87
N LEU A 386 9.33 -1.61 21.75
CA LEU A 386 10.04 -2.87 21.93
C LEU A 386 11.05 -3.14 20.83
N ALA A 387 10.71 -2.87 19.57
CA ALA A 387 11.62 -3.04 18.43
C ALA A 387 12.87 -2.14 18.56
N GLU A 388 12.71 -0.86 18.95
CA GLU A 388 13.86 0.04 19.19
C GLU A 388 14.73 -0.49 20.33
N ALA A 389 14.14 -0.92 21.46
CA ALA A 389 14.88 -1.49 22.58
C ALA A 389 15.67 -2.77 22.20
N LEU A 390 15.15 -3.56 21.26
CA LEU A 390 15.83 -4.75 20.74
C LEU A 390 17.02 -4.42 19.83
N ILE A 391 17.00 -3.26 19.20
CA ILE A 391 18.04 -2.81 18.25
C ILE A 391 19.19 -2.08 18.98
N GLU A 392 18.95 -1.54 20.18
CA GLU A 392 19.97 -0.82 20.94
C GLU A 392 21.21 -1.71 21.24
N PRO A 393 22.43 -1.13 21.18
CA PRO A 393 23.65 -1.86 21.53
C PRO A 393 23.59 -2.39 22.99
N GLY A 394 23.86 -3.69 23.15
CA GLY A 394 23.81 -4.34 24.47
C GLY A 394 22.51 -5.07 24.79
N SER A 395 21.55 -5.09 23.89
CA SER A 395 20.30 -5.85 24.05
C SER A 395 20.48 -7.39 24.10
N GLY A 396 21.67 -7.89 23.77
CA GLY A 396 21.97 -9.35 23.71
C GLY A 396 21.24 -10.12 22.60
N VAL A 397 20.51 -9.43 21.73
CA VAL A 397 19.70 -10.05 20.66
C VAL A 397 20.56 -10.43 19.46
N PHE A 398 21.72 -9.77 19.29
CA PHE A 398 22.65 -9.96 18.15
C PHE A 398 24.07 -10.33 18.59
N ALA A 399 24.26 -10.78 19.86
CA ALA A 399 25.53 -11.28 20.40
C ALA A 399 25.81 -12.70 19.92
#